data_031df7581264535ecd41afc8c1dcc6f6
#
_entry.id   031df7581264535ecd41afc8c1dcc6f6
#
_cell.length_a   1.000
_cell.length_b   1.000
_cell.length_c   1.000
_cell.angle_alpha   90.00
_cell.angle_beta   90.00
_cell.angle_gamma   90.00
#
_symmetry.space_group_name_H-M   'P 1'
#
loop_
_entity.id
_entity.type
_entity.pdbx_description
1 polymer ?
#
loop_
_entity_poly.entity_id
_entity_poly.type
_entity_poly.pdbx_seq_one_letter_code
_entity_poly.pdbx_strand_id
1 'polypeptide(L)'
;YTGVDLGTACVVIAVLDENKRPVAGAYRYADVVRDGMVVDYIGAVQIVRELKEQIEEQLDTELIYAAGAIPPGTDLLDSGAVKNVIQGAGFECTNLLDESTAANQVLQMKNGAVVDIGGGTTGISILKDGEVVYIADEPTGGTHFSLVIAGAYGKSFQEAEVFKRDESHH
;
A
#
# COMPACT_ATOMS: atom_id res chain seq x y z
N TYR A 1 -6.46 14.22 7.07
CA TYR A 1 -6.76 13.11 6.12
C TYR A 1 -5.90 11.91 6.47
N THR A 2 -6.51 10.72 6.48
CA THR A 2 -5.79 9.47 6.78
C THR A 2 -5.92 8.53 5.58
N GLY A 3 -4.79 7.98 5.15
CA GLY A 3 -4.71 6.91 4.15
C GLY A 3 -4.20 5.62 4.78
N VAL A 4 -4.81 4.49 4.42
CA VAL A 4 -4.39 3.15 4.83
C VAL A 4 -4.07 2.33 3.59
N ASP A 5 -2.88 1.78 3.53
CA ASP A 5 -2.43 0.86 2.49
C ASP A 5 -2.15 -0.52 3.11
N LEU A 6 -2.86 -1.53 2.62
CA LEU A 6 -2.68 -2.92 2.99
C LEU A 6 -1.82 -3.64 1.94
N GLY A 7 -0.55 -3.25 1.86
CA GLY A 7 0.37 -3.82 0.88
C GLY A 7 0.86 -5.25 1.22
N THR A 8 1.30 -5.98 0.19
CA THR A 8 1.83 -7.35 0.34
C THR A 8 3.08 -7.40 1.23
N ALA A 9 3.94 -6.38 1.20
CA ALA A 9 5.16 -6.35 2.00
C ALA A 9 4.97 -5.67 3.36
N CYS A 10 4.11 -4.65 3.45
CA CYS A 10 3.88 -3.89 4.66
C CYS A 10 2.50 -3.24 4.65
N VAL A 11 1.96 -3.03 5.85
CA VAL A 11 0.80 -2.19 6.10
C VAL A 11 1.30 -0.79 6.44
N VAL A 12 0.72 0.24 5.84
CA VAL A 12 1.11 1.64 6.03
C VAL A 12 -0.10 2.49 6.39
N ILE A 13 0.08 3.41 7.34
CA ILE A 13 -0.88 4.50 7.58
C ILE A 13 -0.13 5.82 7.41
N ALA A 14 -0.70 6.72 6.63
CA ALA A 14 -0.19 8.08 6.45
C ALA A 14 -1.26 9.10 6.81
N VAL A 15 -0.88 10.15 7.53
CA VAL A 15 -1.77 11.22 7.95
C VAL A 15 -1.28 12.56 7.42
N LEU A 16 -2.19 13.28 6.80
CA LEU A 16 -1.97 14.63 6.27
C LEU A 16 -2.83 15.63 7.03
N ASP A 17 -2.32 16.85 7.19
CA ASP A 17 -3.12 17.97 7.70
C ASP A 17 -4.16 18.48 6.68
N GLU A 18 -4.90 19.52 7.03
CA GLU A 18 -5.88 20.16 6.15
C GLU A 18 -5.25 20.83 4.91
N ASN A 19 -3.95 21.14 4.96
CA ASN A 19 -3.18 21.69 3.84
C ASN A 19 -2.51 20.58 3.00
N LYS A 20 -2.86 19.30 3.24
CA LYS A 20 -2.29 18.11 2.59
C LYS A 20 -0.79 17.92 2.83
N ARG A 21 -0.26 18.39 3.96
CA ARG A 21 1.13 18.17 4.36
C ARG A 21 1.20 16.93 5.25
N PRO A 22 2.21 16.05 5.05
CA PRO A 22 2.41 14.92 5.92
C PRO A 22 2.70 15.37 7.36
N VAL A 23 1.96 14.82 8.33
CA VAL A 23 2.11 15.13 9.77
C VAL A 23 2.47 13.93 10.60
N ALA A 24 2.06 12.74 10.19
CA ALA A 24 2.43 11.48 10.83
C ALA A 24 2.36 10.32 9.84
N GLY A 25 3.02 9.23 10.18
CA GLY A 25 2.92 7.97 9.46
C GLY A 25 3.54 6.83 10.25
N ALA A 26 3.01 5.66 10.06
CA ALA A 26 3.53 4.43 10.66
C ALA A 26 3.40 3.28 9.67
N TYR A 27 4.28 2.30 9.77
CA TYR A 27 4.23 1.11 8.94
C TYR A 27 4.71 -0.12 9.70
N ARG A 28 4.27 -1.29 9.23
CA ARG A 28 4.74 -2.58 9.76
C ARG A 28 4.87 -3.58 8.61
N TYR A 29 6.01 -4.25 8.53
CA TYR A 29 6.17 -5.41 7.65
C TYR A 29 5.34 -6.57 8.17
N ALA A 30 4.54 -7.17 7.30
CA ALA A 30 3.63 -8.26 7.65
C ALA A 30 3.20 -9.06 6.43
N ASP A 31 2.92 -10.35 6.64
CA ASP A 31 2.42 -11.31 5.64
C ASP A 31 0.89 -11.48 5.77
N VAL A 32 0.14 -10.39 5.86
CA VAL A 32 -1.33 -10.42 6.00
C VAL A 32 -2.07 -10.24 4.67
N VAL A 33 -1.34 -9.80 3.64
CA VAL A 33 -1.82 -9.65 2.27
C VAL A 33 -0.89 -10.40 1.32
N ARG A 34 -1.46 -11.09 0.35
CA ARG A 34 -0.71 -11.78 -0.71
C ARG A 34 -1.39 -11.54 -2.04
N ASP A 35 -0.62 -11.07 -3.02
CA ASP A 35 -1.10 -10.80 -4.38
C ASP A 35 -2.38 -9.94 -4.40
N GLY A 36 -2.42 -8.89 -3.55
CA GLY A 36 -3.55 -7.99 -3.40
C GLY A 36 -4.72 -8.51 -2.56
N MET A 37 -4.69 -9.76 -2.08
CA MET A 37 -5.75 -10.37 -1.29
C MET A 37 -5.40 -10.42 0.20
N VAL A 38 -6.34 -10.09 1.08
CA VAL A 38 -6.19 -10.24 2.53
C VAL A 38 -6.27 -11.74 2.88
N VAL A 39 -5.13 -12.32 3.30
CA VAL A 39 -5.01 -13.74 3.66
C VAL A 39 -5.06 -14.00 5.18
N ASP A 40 -4.77 -12.98 5.99
CA ASP A 40 -4.95 -13.00 7.44
C ASP A 40 -5.74 -11.75 7.87
N TYR A 41 -7.07 -11.90 7.91
CA TYR A 41 -7.97 -10.81 8.27
C TYR A 41 -7.77 -10.31 9.70
N ILE A 42 -7.62 -11.23 10.67
CA ILE A 42 -7.48 -10.87 12.09
C ILE A 42 -6.15 -10.16 12.32
N GLY A 43 -5.07 -10.69 11.76
CA GLY A 43 -3.75 -10.06 11.82
C GLY A 43 -3.74 -8.67 11.15
N ALA A 44 -4.38 -8.53 9.99
CA ALA A 44 -4.49 -7.24 9.31
C ALA A 44 -5.24 -6.20 10.16
N VAL A 45 -6.40 -6.55 10.72
CA VAL A 45 -7.17 -5.67 11.64
C VAL A 45 -6.34 -5.26 12.84
N GLN A 46 -5.63 -6.20 13.45
CA GLN A 46 -4.79 -5.92 14.61
C GLN A 46 -3.66 -4.95 14.27
N ILE A 47 -2.96 -5.19 13.16
CA ILE A 47 -1.85 -4.32 12.72
C ILE A 47 -2.34 -2.91 12.43
N VAL A 48 -3.43 -2.75 11.68
CA VAL A 48 -3.99 -1.42 11.37
C VAL A 48 -4.42 -0.70 12.64
N ARG A 49 -5.03 -1.41 13.60
CA ARG A 49 -5.41 -0.84 14.91
C ARG A 49 -4.20 -0.36 15.70
N GLU A 50 -3.16 -1.17 15.81
CA GLU A 50 -1.95 -0.82 16.55
C GLU A 50 -1.21 0.37 15.91
N LEU A 51 -1.15 0.44 14.57
CA LEU A 51 -0.58 1.60 13.87
C LEU A 51 -1.44 2.85 14.05
N LYS A 52 -2.77 2.71 14.05
CA LYS A 52 -3.71 3.80 14.34
C LYS A 52 -3.46 4.37 15.73
N GLU A 53 -3.46 3.51 16.76
CA GLU A 53 -3.23 3.88 18.16
C GLU A 53 -1.88 4.59 18.33
N GLN A 54 -0.82 4.08 17.70
CA GLN A 54 0.51 4.70 17.72
C GLN A 54 0.49 6.12 17.15
N ILE A 55 -0.23 6.36 16.06
CA ILE A 55 -0.31 7.69 15.43
C ILE A 55 -1.20 8.62 16.26
N GLU A 56 -2.32 8.12 16.81
CA GLU A 56 -3.20 8.88 17.68
C GLU A 56 -2.48 9.37 18.94
N GLU A 57 -1.67 8.50 19.55
CA GLU A 57 -0.82 8.86 20.69
C GLU A 57 0.21 9.93 20.31
N GLN A 58 0.84 9.82 19.12
CA GLN A 58 1.81 10.80 18.64
C GLN A 58 1.18 12.17 18.37
N LEU A 59 -0.06 12.19 17.82
CA LEU A 59 -0.74 13.42 17.42
C LEU A 59 -1.64 14.01 18.51
N ASP A 60 -1.87 13.29 19.62
CA ASP A 60 -2.87 13.60 20.66
C ASP A 60 -4.25 13.88 20.03
N THR A 61 -4.65 13.07 19.06
CA THR A 61 -5.86 13.28 18.26
C THR A 61 -6.42 11.94 17.78
N GLU A 62 -7.73 11.73 17.93
CA GLU A 62 -8.43 10.57 17.41
C GLU A 62 -8.54 10.62 15.89
N LEU A 63 -8.23 9.50 15.22
CA LEU A 63 -8.36 9.31 13.78
C LEU A 63 -9.65 8.54 13.47
N ILE A 64 -10.69 9.24 13.03
CA ILE A 64 -12.01 8.65 12.78
C ILE A 64 -12.13 8.12 11.35
N TYR A 65 -11.71 8.90 10.36
CA TYR A 65 -11.93 8.63 8.95
C TYR A 65 -10.65 8.18 8.26
N ALA A 66 -10.77 7.18 7.37
CA ALA A 66 -9.66 6.78 6.50
C ALA A 66 -10.14 6.44 5.09
N ALA A 67 -9.29 6.70 4.10
CA ALA A 67 -9.39 6.12 2.77
C ALA A 67 -8.42 4.93 2.65
N GLY A 68 -8.81 3.89 1.93
CA GLY A 68 -7.94 2.74 1.63
C GLY A 68 -7.39 2.78 0.22
N ALA A 69 -6.19 2.23 0.03
CA ALA A 69 -5.60 1.93 -1.27
C ALA A 69 -5.79 0.43 -1.58
N ILE A 70 -6.02 0.12 -2.84
CA ILE A 70 -6.18 -1.25 -3.37
C ILE A 70 -5.46 -1.37 -4.72
N PRO A 71 -4.98 -2.56 -5.10
CA PRO A 71 -4.42 -2.77 -6.43
C PRO A 71 -5.42 -2.43 -7.54
N PRO A 72 -4.96 -1.90 -8.70
CA PRO A 72 -5.83 -1.65 -9.83
C PRO A 72 -6.57 -2.90 -10.30
N GLY A 73 -7.88 -2.78 -10.55
CA GLY A 73 -8.69 -3.90 -11.03
C GLY A 73 -9.12 -4.90 -9.96
N THR A 74 -8.87 -4.62 -8.67
CA THR A 74 -9.36 -5.42 -7.53
C THR A 74 -10.87 -5.60 -7.60
N ASP A 75 -11.35 -6.83 -7.44
CA ASP A 75 -12.77 -7.13 -7.49
C ASP A 75 -13.54 -6.64 -6.24
N LEU A 76 -14.88 -6.79 -6.28
CA LEU A 76 -15.74 -6.31 -5.19
C LEU A 76 -15.57 -7.08 -3.89
N LEU A 77 -15.15 -8.35 -3.94
CA LEU A 77 -14.95 -9.17 -2.73
C LEU A 77 -13.67 -8.76 -2.01
N ASP A 78 -12.58 -8.65 -2.76
CA ASP A 78 -11.28 -8.30 -2.21
C ASP A 78 -11.24 -6.84 -1.74
N SER A 79 -11.84 -5.92 -2.48
CA SER A 79 -12.00 -4.53 -2.03
C SER A 79 -12.89 -4.45 -0.78
N GLY A 80 -13.93 -5.29 -0.69
CA GLY A 80 -14.75 -5.45 0.51
C GLY A 80 -13.96 -5.93 1.72
N ALA A 81 -13.01 -6.85 1.53
CA ALA A 81 -12.15 -7.33 2.60
C ALA A 81 -11.24 -6.21 3.15
N VAL A 82 -10.62 -5.42 2.27
CA VAL A 82 -9.81 -4.24 2.66
C VAL A 82 -10.65 -3.23 3.45
N LYS A 83 -11.84 -2.89 2.95
CA LYS A 83 -12.79 -2.01 3.65
C LYS A 83 -13.11 -2.54 5.05
N ASN A 84 -13.41 -3.82 5.16
CA ASN A 84 -13.76 -4.44 6.44
C ASN A 84 -12.57 -4.44 7.43
N VAL A 85 -11.33 -4.62 6.96
CA VAL A 85 -10.13 -4.49 7.80
C VAL A 85 -10.03 -3.08 8.37
N ILE A 86 -10.16 -2.05 7.53
CA ILE A 86 -10.08 -0.64 7.95
C ILE A 86 -11.16 -0.33 8.99
N GLN A 87 -12.41 -0.79 8.75
CA GLN A 87 -13.53 -0.61 9.69
C GLN A 87 -13.34 -1.43 10.99
N GLY A 88 -12.86 -2.66 10.89
CA GLY A 88 -12.54 -3.52 12.03
C GLY A 88 -11.44 -2.95 12.93
N ALA A 89 -10.55 -2.14 12.38
CA ALA A 89 -9.53 -1.42 13.13
C ALA A 89 -10.02 -0.13 13.81
N GLY A 90 -11.30 0.23 13.62
CA GLY A 90 -11.91 1.39 14.29
C GLY A 90 -11.90 2.68 13.46
N PHE A 91 -11.72 2.58 12.15
CA PHE A 91 -11.93 3.71 11.24
C PHE A 91 -13.32 3.67 10.58
N GLU A 92 -13.84 4.82 10.20
CA GLU A 92 -14.85 4.93 9.16
C GLU A 92 -14.16 4.98 7.79
N CYS A 93 -14.31 3.91 7.00
CA CYS A 93 -13.73 3.87 5.65
C CYS A 93 -14.55 4.73 4.69
N THR A 94 -14.01 5.88 4.31
CA THR A 94 -14.69 6.89 3.48
C THR A 94 -14.64 6.55 2.00
N ASN A 95 -13.55 5.96 1.53
CA ASN A 95 -13.34 5.64 0.11
C ASN A 95 -12.28 4.53 -0.05
N LEU A 96 -12.34 3.84 -1.19
CA LEU A 96 -11.26 2.98 -1.69
C LEU A 96 -10.84 3.51 -3.07
N LEU A 97 -9.55 3.66 -3.27
CA LEU A 97 -8.95 4.10 -4.52
C LEU A 97 -7.92 3.07 -4.97
N ASP A 98 -7.77 2.88 -6.26
CA ASP A 98 -6.61 2.15 -6.75
C ASP A 98 -5.32 2.93 -6.49
N GLU A 99 -4.23 2.19 -6.21
CA GLU A 99 -2.94 2.74 -5.76
C GLU A 99 -2.38 3.75 -6.74
N SER A 100 -2.43 3.46 -8.05
CA SER A 100 -1.90 4.36 -9.08
C SER A 100 -2.76 5.63 -9.26
N THR A 101 -4.08 5.54 -9.11
CA THR A 101 -4.97 6.72 -9.06
C THR A 101 -4.69 7.55 -7.81
N ALA A 102 -4.51 6.89 -6.65
CA ALA A 102 -4.16 7.57 -5.40
C ALA A 102 -2.81 8.30 -5.53
N ALA A 103 -1.79 7.64 -6.08
CA ALA A 103 -0.48 8.25 -6.36
C ALA A 103 -0.61 9.46 -7.29
N ASN A 104 -1.47 9.40 -8.32
CA ASN A 104 -1.68 10.51 -9.23
C ASN A 104 -2.37 11.72 -8.59
N GLN A 105 -3.10 11.56 -7.47
CA GLN A 105 -3.60 12.73 -6.72
C GLN A 105 -2.46 13.61 -6.18
N VAL A 106 -1.29 13.01 -5.92
CA VAL A 106 -0.08 13.73 -5.51
C VAL A 106 0.73 14.20 -6.73
N LEU A 107 0.91 13.33 -7.72
CA LEU A 107 1.75 13.61 -8.91
C LEU A 107 1.12 14.64 -9.85
N GLN A 108 -0.21 14.76 -9.88
CA GLN A 108 -0.97 15.66 -10.74
C GLN A 108 -0.63 15.51 -12.24
N MET A 109 -0.29 14.31 -12.66
CA MET A 109 0.03 13.99 -14.05
C MET A 109 -1.23 14.04 -14.91
N LYS A 110 -1.16 14.68 -16.06
CA LYS A 110 -2.27 14.76 -17.03
C LYS A 110 -2.13 13.78 -18.18
N ASN A 111 -0.91 13.56 -18.64
CA ASN A 111 -0.62 12.65 -19.75
C ASN A 111 0.63 11.84 -19.43
N GLY A 112 0.53 10.51 -19.50
CA GLY A 112 1.63 9.60 -19.20
C GLY A 112 1.17 8.34 -18.50
N ALA A 113 2.10 7.66 -17.84
CA ALA A 113 1.83 6.47 -17.04
C ALA A 113 2.28 6.68 -15.60
N VAL A 114 1.46 6.23 -14.65
CA VAL A 114 1.84 6.03 -13.26
C VAL A 114 2.08 4.54 -13.07
N VAL A 115 3.26 4.18 -12.59
CA VAL A 115 3.65 2.80 -12.32
C VAL A 115 3.95 2.70 -10.83
N ASP A 116 3.19 1.85 -10.14
CA ASP A 116 3.37 1.54 -8.73
C ASP A 116 3.95 0.13 -8.59
N ILE A 117 5.17 0.03 -8.08
CA ILE A 117 5.87 -1.25 -7.89
C ILE A 117 5.85 -1.58 -6.41
N GLY A 118 4.82 -2.32 -6.01
CA GLY A 118 4.65 -2.81 -4.65
C GLY A 118 5.52 -4.02 -4.31
N GLY A 119 5.26 -4.65 -3.17
CA GLY A 119 5.92 -5.90 -2.76
C GLY A 119 5.50 -7.10 -3.61
N GLY A 120 4.20 -7.27 -3.86
CA GLY A 120 3.60 -8.41 -4.56
C GLY A 120 3.20 -8.10 -5.99
N THR A 121 2.71 -6.90 -6.27
CA THR A 121 2.14 -6.51 -7.58
C THR A 121 2.80 -5.27 -8.13
N THR A 122 2.58 -5.03 -9.43
CA THR A 122 2.93 -3.78 -10.12
C THR A 122 1.69 -3.24 -10.81
N GLY A 123 1.15 -2.15 -10.27
CA GLY A 123 0.01 -1.43 -10.80
C GLY A 123 0.43 -0.40 -11.86
N ILE A 124 -0.33 -0.31 -12.93
CA ILE A 124 -0.11 0.67 -14.01
C ILE A 124 -1.39 1.40 -14.31
N SER A 125 -1.35 2.73 -14.31
CA SER A 125 -2.42 3.58 -14.84
C SER A 125 -1.90 4.47 -15.96
N ILE A 126 -2.60 4.47 -17.10
CA ILE A 126 -2.31 5.39 -18.21
C ILE A 126 -3.31 6.53 -18.16
N LEU A 127 -2.78 7.75 -18.16
CA LEU A 127 -3.55 8.98 -18.10
C LEU A 127 -3.52 9.72 -19.44
N LYS A 128 -4.68 10.25 -19.83
CA LYS A 128 -4.85 11.15 -20.95
C LYS A 128 -5.76 12.30 -20.53
N ASP A 129 -5.28 13.53 -20.70
CA ASP A 129 -6.00 14.77 -20.35
C ASP A 129 -6.48 14.82 -18.87
N GLY A 130 -5.77 14.14 -17.99
CA GLY A 130 -6.07 14.05 -16.55
C GLY A 130 -7.02 12.91 -16.17
N GLU A 131 -7.51 12.14 -17.14
CA GLU A 131 -8.37 10.98 -16.91
C GLU A 131 -7.59 9.68 -17.06
N VAL A 132 -7.91 8.69 -16.23
CA VAL A 132 -7.36 7.33 -16.34
C VAL A 132 -8.08 6.64 -17.49
N VAL A 133 -7.35 6.31 -18.56
CA VAL A 133 -7.88 5.66 -19.77
C VAL A 133 -7.55 4.17 -19.84
N TYR A 134 -6.61 3.69 -19.04
CA TYR A 134 -6.23 2.28 -18.96
C TYR A 134 -5.63 1.97 -17.60
N ILE A 135 -5.97 0.82 -17.05
CA ILE A 135 -5.35 0.26 -15.85
C ILE A 135 -4.93 -1.19 -16.10
N ALA A 136 -3.85 -1.61 -15.47
CA ALA A 136 -3.41 -3.00 -15.41
C ALA A 136 -2.75 -3.26 -14.06
N ASP A 137 -2.81 -4.50 -13.62
CA ASP A 137 -2.05 -5.00 -12.48
C ASP A 137 -1.33 -6.28 -12.90
N GLU A 138 -0.05 -6.37 -12.54
CA GLU A 138 0.78 -7.53 -12.81
C GLU A 138 1.19 -8.14 -11.48
N PRO A 139 0.93 -9.44 -11.22
CA PRO A 139 1.27 -10.10 -9.96
C PRO A 139 2.79 -10.36 -9.83
N THR A 140 3.57 -9.32 -10.00
CA THR A 140 5.03 -9.33 -9.90
C THR A 140 5.50 -8.01 -9.30
N GLY A 141 6.18 -8.06 -8.17
CA GLY A 141 6.67 -6.89 -7.44
C GLY A 141 8.04 -7.13 -6.82
N GLY A 142 8.41 -6.26 -5.90
CA GLY A 142 9.73 -6.24 -5.27
C GLY A 142 10.14 -7.54 -4.58
N THR A 143 9.19 -8.30 -4.04
CA THR A 143 9.43 -9.62 -3.45
C THR A 143 9.97 -10.61 -4.49
N HIS A 144 9.47 -10.56 -5.72
CA HIS A 144 9.91 -11.42 -6.81
C HIS A 144 11.36 -11.13 -7.21
N PHE A 145 11.78 -9.86 -7.21
CA PHE A 145 13.19 -9.51 -7.43
C PHE A 145 14.09 -10.11 -6.35
N SER A 146 13.66 -10.08 -5.09
CA SER A 146 14.42 -10.67 -3.99
C SER A 146 14.53 -12.19 -4.11
N LEU A 147 13.47 -12.86 -4.56
CA LEU A 147 13.50 -14.30 -4.83
C LEU A 147 14.47 -14.66 -5.98
N VAL A 148 14.49 -13.86 -7.04
CA VAL A 148 15.45 -14.05 -8.15
C VAL A 148 16.89 -13.87 -7.65
N ILE A 149 17.17 -12.84 -6.86
CA ILE A 149 18.49 -12.61 -6.26
C ILE A 149 18.86 -13.75 -5.32
N ALA A 150 17.96 -14.18 -4.46
CA ALA A 150 18.17 -15.31 -3.56
C ALA A 150 18.60 -16.57 -4.31
N GLY A 151 17.87 -16.92 -5.38
CA GLY A 151 18.20 -18.07 -6.23
C GLY A 151 19.51 -17.93 -6.99
N ALA A 152 19.77 -16.75 -7.55
CA ALA A 152 20.97 -16.50 -8.35
C ALA A 152 22.28 -16.50 -7.52
N TYR A 153 22.20 -16.02 -6.27
CA TYR A 153 23.37 -15.83 -5.40
C TYR A 153 23.40 -16.82 -4.21
N GLY A 154 22.46 -17.78 -4.13
CA GLY A 154 22.40 -18.74 -3.02
C GLY A 154 22.18 -18.09 -1.65
N LYS A 155 21.42 -17.00 -1.60
CA LYS A 155 21.14 -16.21 -0.39
C LYS A 155 19.78 -16.61 0.22
N SER A 156 19.62 -16.38 1.51
CA SER A 156 18.28 -16.34 2.12
C SER A 156 17.46 -15.15 1.58
N PHE A 157 16.14 -15.18 1.73
CA PHE A 157 15.28 -14.07 1.31
C PHE A 157 15.68 -12.75 1.99
N GLN A 158 15.96 -12.79 3.28
CA GLN A 158 16.36 -11.61 4.06
C GLN A 158 17.68 -11.01 3.57
N GLU A 159 18.67 -11.86 3.28
CA GLU A 159 19.95 -11.41 2.72
C GLU A 159 19.78 -10.84 1.30
N ALA A 160 18.88 -11.41 0.51
CA ALA A 160 18.56 -10.91 -0.83
C ALA A 160 17.83 -9.55 -0.78
N GLU A 161 16.94 -9.34 0.21
CA GLU A 161 16.31 -8.04 0.45
C GLU A 161 17.35 -6.95 0.79
N VAL A 162 18.30 -7.26 1.68
CA VAL A 162 19.40 -6.35 2.00
C VAL A 162 20.25 -6.07 0.77
N PHE A 163 20.62 -7.12 0.02
CA PHE A 163 21.42 -6.99 -1.20
C PHE A 163 20.73 -6.13 -2.27
N LYS A 164 19.42 -6.32 -2.47
CA LYS A 164 18.61 -5.55 -3.41
C LYS A 164 18.59 -4.06 -3.09
N ARG A 165 18.62 -3.70 -1.81
CA ARG A 165 18.56 -2.31 -1.34
C ARG A 165 19.92 -1.63 -1.23
N ASP A 166 20.99 -2.36 -1.41
CA ASP A 166 22.35 -1.84 -1.33
C ASP A 166 22.75 -1.20 -2.66
N GLU A 167 22.79 0.14 -2.68
CA GLU A 167 23.14 0.94 -3.86
C GLU A 167 24.55 0.68 -4.39
N SER A 168 25.45 0.06 -3.58
CA SER A 168 26.82 -0.27 -4.00
C SER A 168 26.88 -1.39 -5.05
N HIS A 169 25.75 -2.07 -5.29
CA HIS A 169 25.62 -3.15 -6.26
C HIS A 169 24.92 -2.73 -7.56
N HIS A 170 24.63 -1.44 -7.75
CA HIS A 170 23.95 -0.88 -8.92
C HIS A 170 24.89 -0.10 -9.83
#